data_d4614406fafce5a1ef16e368b708a34b
#
_entry.id   d4614406fafce5a1ef16e368b708a34b
#
_cell.length_a   1.000
_cell.length_b   1.000
_cell.length_c   1.000
_cell.angle_alpha   90.00
_cell.angle_beta   90.00
_cell.angle_gamma   90.00
#
_symmetry.space_group_name_H-M   'P 1'
#
loop_
_entity.id
_entity.type
_entity.pdbx_description
1 polymer ?
#
loop_
_entity_poly.entity_id
_entity_poly.type
_entity_poly.pdbx_seq_one_letter_code
_entity_poly.pdbx_strand_id
1 'polypeptide(L)'
;MNQIDEAFARLKESGLGGLMPFVCAGAPTADALTEVLPALSEAGAAVIEVGIPFSDPVADGPVIAAAMHEAIGRGVTPSRVFEQVRAVRDRVRCGLVAMVSVSLVHAGVGPDAF
;
A
#
# COMPACT_ATOMS: atom_id res chain seq x y z
N MET A 1 10.67 -6.68 16.99
CA MET A 1 10.79 -5.55 16.05
C MET A 1 10.16 -5.94 14.72
N ASN A 2 9.30 -5.12 14.17
CA ASN A 2 8.70 -5.38 12.88
C ASN A 2 9.58 -4.84 11.74
N GLN A 3 9.23 -5.12 10.49
CA GLN A 3 10.04 -4.70 9.34
C GLN A 3 10.14 -3.18 9.17
N ILE A 4 9.16 -2.41 9.64
CA ILE A 4 9.20 -0.95 9.61
C ILE A 4 10.23 -0.44 10.61
N ASP A 5 10.22 -0.94 11.82
CA ASP A 5 11.21 -0.60 12.85
C ASP A 5 12.62 -0.93 12.38
N GLU A 6 12.80 -2.09 11.78
CA GLU A 6 14.09 -2.53 11.22
C GLU A 6 14.57 -1.61 10.10
N ALA A 7 13.66 -1.17 9.21
CA ALA A 7 13.99 -0.25 8.14
C ALA A 7 14.51 1.08 8.69
N PHE A 8 13.80 1.67 9.65
CA PHE A 8 14.21 2.94 10.27
C PHE A 8 15.50 2.80 11.08
N ALA A 9 15.69 1.69 11.78
CA ALA A 9 16.94 1.42 12.50
C ALA A 9 18.14 1.38 11.55
N ARG A 10 18.02 0.67 10.42
CA ARG A 10 19.08 0.63 9.40
C ARG A 10 19.39 1.99 8.79
N LEU A 11 18.35 2.77 8.49
CA LEU A 11 18.53 4.13 7.95
C LEU A 11 19.27 5.04 8.96
N LYS A 12 18.85 4.98 10.21
CA LYS A 12 19.49 5.76 11.28
C LYS A 12 20.97 5.37 11.45
N GLU A 13 21.27 4.08 11.45
CA GLU A 13 22.63 3.55 11.61
C GLU A 13 23.53 3.94 10.42
N SER A 14 23.00 3.87 9.21
CA SER A 14 23.75 4.22 8.00
C SER A 14 23.91 5.73 7.79
N GLY A 15 23.10 6.55 8.44
CA GLY A 15 23.07 7.99 8.22
C GLY A 15 22.47 8.40 6.87
N LEU A 16 21.81 7.48 6.16
CA LEU A 16 21.21 7.73 4.85
C LEU A 16 19.70 7.97 4.98
N GLY A 17 19.15 8.70 4.02
CA GLY A 17 17.72 8.82 3.86
C GLY A 17 17.10 7.56 3.23
N GLY A 18 15.80 7.41 3.34
CA GLY A 18 15.06 6.31 2.73
C GLY A 18 13.85 6.83 1.96
N LEU A 19 13.53 6.15 0.85
CA LEU A 19 12.34 6.44 0.08
C LEU A 19 11.16 5.59 0.58
N MET A 20 10.01 6.24 0.79
CA MET A 20 8.76 5.59 1.15
C MET A 20 7.72 5.89 0.06
N PRO A 21 7.70 5.11 -1.04
CA PRO A 21 6.76 5.34 -2.12
C PRO A 21 5.32 4.99 -1.73
N PHE A 22 4.38 5.79 -2.23
CA PHE A 22 2.96 5.48 -2.18
C PHE A 22 2.52 4.84 -3.50
N VAL A 23 1.72 3.78 -3.41
CA VAL A 23 1.10 3.15 -4.57
C VAL A 23 -0.39 2.96 -4.33
N CYS A 24 -1.20 3.26 -5.34
CA CYS A 24 -2.64 2.98 -5.29
C CYS A 24 -2.89 1.55 -5.79
N ALA A 25 -3.46 0.71 -4.95
CA ALA A 25 -3.86 -0.63 -5.35
C ALA A 25 -4.87 -0.55 -6.51
N GLY A 26 -4.71 -1.42 -7.50
CA GLY A 26 -5.60 -1.46 -8.65
C GLY A 26 -5.31 -0.44 -9.75
N ALA A 27 -4.19 0.28 -9.67
CA ALA A 27 -3.74 1.22 -10.69
C ALA A 27 -2.29 0.88 -11.09
N PRO A 28 -1.95 0.89 -12.39
CA PRO A 28 -2.81 1.15 -13.55
C PRO A 28 -3.69 -0.03 -13.98
N THR A 29 -3.50 -1.21 -13.38
CA THR A 29 -4.30 -2.41 -13.64
C THR A 29 -4.82 -3.01 -12.34
N ALA A 30 -5.83 -3.87 -12.42
CA ALA A 30 -6.42 -4.50 -11.23
C ALA A 30 -5.39 -5.27 -10.38
N ASP A 31 -4.41 -5.91 -11.02
CA ASP A 31 -3.41 -6.76 -10.37
C ASP A 31 -2.03 -6.10 -10.25
N ALA A 32 -1.94 -4.78 -10.42
CA ALA A 32 -0.67 -4.05 -10.45
C ALA A 32 0.21 -4.28 -9.22
N LEU A 33 -0.37 -4.45 -8.02
CA LEU A 33 0.39 -4.67 -6.79
C LEU A 33 1.30 -5.91 -6.85
N THR A 34 0.88 -6.95 -7.54
CA THR A 34 1.65 -8.19 -7.64
C THR A 34 2.99 -8.01 -8.37
N GLU A 35 3.10 -6.98 -9.18
CA GLU A 35 4.34 -6.61 -9.88
C GLU A 35 5.05 -5.44 -9.22
N VAL A 36 4.31 -4.44 -8.79
CA VAL A 36 4.85 -3.18 -8.26
C VAL A 36 5.51 -3.37 -6.89
N LEU A 37 4.89 -4.12 -5.98
CA LEU A 37 5.44 -4.32 -4.64
C LEU A 37 6.81 -5.02 -4.66
N PRO A 38 6.99 -6.15 -5.35
CA PRO A 38 8.31 -6.76 -5.45
C PRO A 38 9.34 -5.86 -6.14
N ALA A 39 8.94 -5.15 -7.19
CA ALA A 39 9.85 -4.24 -7.91
C ALA A 39 10.34 -3.09 -7.04
N LEU A 40 9.46 -2.46 -6.28
CA LEU A 40 9.83 -1.39 -5.35
C LEU A 40 10.71 -1.89 -4.20
N SER A 41 10.41 -3.06 -3.68
CA SER A 41 11.23 -3.70 -2.64
C SER A 41 12.64 -3.99 -3.15
N GLU A 42 12.75 -4.55 -4.36
CA GLU A 42 14.03 -4.85 -5.01
C GLU A 42 14.82 -3.57 -5.31
N ALA A 43 14.14 -2.50 -5.68
CA ALA A 43 14.76 -1.19 -5.93
C ALA A 43 15.25 -0.49 -4.66
N GLY A 44 14.94 -1.00 -3.47
CA GLY A 44 15.44 -0.48 -2.21
C GLY A 44 14.50 0.44 -1.45
N ALA A 45 13.20 0.40 -1.71
CA ALA A 45 12.24 1.13 -0.89
C ALA A 45 12.37 0.75 0.59
N ALA A 46 12.37 1.74 1.47
CA ALA A 46 12.44 1.50 2.92
C ALA A 46 11.12 0.95 3.46
N VAL A 47 10.03 1.58 3.09
CA VAL A 47 8.64 1.19 3.41
C VAL A 47 7.80 1.55 2.20
N ILE A 48 6.79 0.76 1.90
CA ILE A 48 5.82 1.08 0.83
C ILE A 48 4.46 1.35 1.46
N GLU A 49 3.86 2.47 1.10
CA GLU A 49 2.51 2.83 1.49
C GLU A 49 1.54 2.34 0.41
N VAL A 50 0.64 1.44 0.79
CA VAL A 50 -0.35 0.85 -0.12
C VAL A 50 -1.69 1.53 0.10
N GLY A 51 -2.13 2.32 -0.87
CA GLY A 51 -3.44 2.97 -0.85
C GLY A 51 -4.55 1.99 -1.20
N ILE A 52 -5.48 1.79 -0.27
CA ILE A 52 -6.69 1.00 -0.50
C ILE A 52 -7.73 1.92 -1.15
N PRO A 53 -8.25 1.59 -2.35
CA PRO A 53 -9.17 2.46 -3.05
C PRO A 53 -10.43 2.80 -2.25
N PHE A 54 -10.78 4.08 -2.22
CA PHE A 54 -11.93 4.61 -1.52
C PHE A 54 -12.73 5.52 -2.45
N SER A 55 -14.06 5.47 -2.35
CA SER A 55 -14.96 6.20 -3.27
C SER A 55 -14.94 7.72 -3.09
N ASP A 56 -14.60 8.20 -1.88
CA ASP A 56 -14.61 9.62 -1.52
C ASP A 56 -13.26 10.08 -0.95
N PRO A 57 -12.17 10.07 -1.74
CA PRO A 57 -10.83 10.44 -1.28
C PRO A 57 -10.66 11.97 -1.19
N VAL A 58 -11.32 12.59 -0.22
CA VAL A 58 -11.39 14.06 -0.10
C VAL A 58 -10.07 14.73 0.28
N ALA A 59 -9.16 14.00 0.93
CA ALA A 59 -7.87 14.52 1.36
C ALA A 59 -6.76 14.32 0.32
N ASP A 60 -7.00 13.48 -0.67
CA ASP A 60 -6.03 13.18 -1.73
C ASP A 60 -6.19 14.15 -2.90
N GLY A 61 -5.09 14.43 -3.59
CA GLY A 61 -5.12 15.28 -4.77
C GLY A 61 -5.83 14.57 -5.96
N PRO A 62 -6.02 15.32 -7.07
CA PRO A 62 -6.79 14.80 -8.22
C PRO A 62 -6.18 13.56 -8.87
N VAL A 63 -4.87 13.41 -8.85
CA VAL A 63 -4.17 12.27 -9.44
C VAL A 63 -4.48 10.99 -8.67
N ILE A 64 -4.35 11.01 -7.34
CA ILE A 64 -4.64 9.85 -6.49
C ILE A 64 -6.13 9.55 -6.48
N ALA A 65 -6.97 10.58 -6.40
CA ALA A 65 -8.43 10.43 -6.46
C ALA A 65 -8.87 9.74 -7.76
N ALA A 66 -8.32 10.14 -8.90
CA ALA A 66 -8.58 9.51 -10.18
C ALA A 66 -8.13 8.03 -10.21
N ALA A 67 -6.94 7.73 -9.68
CA ALA A 67 -6.43 6.37 -9.59
C ALA A 67 -7.31 5.48 -8.74
N MET A 68 -7.79 5.97 -7.60
CA MET A 68 -8.72 5.24 -6.73
C MET A 68 -10.06 4.97 -7.41
N HIS A 69 -10.59 5.98 -8.10
CA HIS A 69 -11.84 5.83 -8.86
C HIS A 69 -11.73 4.76 -9.95
N GLU A 70 -10.64 4.78 -10.71
CA GLU A 70 -10.37 3.80 -11.75
C GLU A 70 -10.19 2.39 -11.16
N ALA A 71 -9.49 2.25 -10.03
CA ALA A 71 -9.30 0.98 -9.35
C ALA A 71 -10.63 0.37 -8.90
N ILE A 72 -11.53 1.19 -8.33
CA ILE A 72 -12.89 0.74 -7.97
C ILE A 72 -13.67 0.30 -9.21
N GLY A 73 -13.55 1.03 -10.30
CA GLY A 73 -14.14 0.67 -11.59
C GLY A 73 -13.64 -0.66 -12.15
N ARG A 74 -12.42 -1.07 -11.80
CA ARG A 74 -11.85 -2.39 -12.15
C ARG A 74 -12.26 -3.50 -11.17
N GLY A 75 -13.09 -3.21 -10.16
CA GLY A 75 -13.56 -4.17 -9.18
C GLY A 75 -12.58 -4.48 -8.04
N VAL A 76 -11.61 -3.60 -7.80
CA VAL A 76 -10.66 -3.78 -6.72
C VAL A 76 -11.32 -3.42 -5.38
N THR A 77 -11.37 -4.39 -4.49
CA THR A 77 -11.90 -4.29 -3.13
C THR A 77 -10.79 -4.39 -2.10
N PRO A 78 -11.00 -4.00 -0.83
CA PRO A 78 -10.00 -4.22 0.21
C PRO A 78 -9.56 -5.68 0.33
N SER A 79 -10.46 -6.64 0.20
CA SER A 79 -10.13 -8.06 0.22
C SER A 79 -9.17 -8.45 -0.92
N ARG A 80 -9.40 -7.93 -2.12
CA ARG A 80 -8.51 -8.15 -3.27
C ARG A 80 -7.12 -7.56 -3.02
N VAL A 81 -7.06 -6.39 -2.40
CA VAL A 81 -5.77 -5.77 -2.05
C VAL A 81 -4.97 -6.69 -1.12
N PHE A 82 -5.60 -7.18 -0.06
CA PHE A 82 -4.94 -8.09 0.89
C PHE A 82 -4.55 -9.43 0.25
N GLU A 83 -5.36 -9.97 -0.65
CA GLU A 83 -5.03 -11.17 -1.41
C GLU A 83 -3.77 -10.96 -2.25
N GLN A 84 -3.68 -9.83 -2.97
CA GLN A 84 -2.52 -9.49 -3.79
C GLN A 84 -1.26 -9.31 -2.93
N VAL A 85 -1.36 -8.60 -1.81
CA VAL A 85 -0.24 -8.43 -0.88
C VAL A 85 0.22 -9.79 -0.35
N ARG A 86 -0.70 -10.64 0.06
CA ARG A 86 -0.37 -12.00 0.56
C ARG A 86 0.33 -12.83 -0.50
N ALA A 87 -0.11 -12.74 -1.76
CA ALA A 87 0.47 -13.51 -2.86
C ALA A 87 1.94 -13.18 -3.14
N VAL A 88 2.39 -11.97 -2.80
CA VAL A 88 3.77 -11.53 -3.10
C VAL A 88 4.59 -11.23 -1.83
N ARG A 89 4.02 -11.44 -0.65
CA ARG A 89 4.63 -11.00 0.61
C ARG A 89 6.04 -11.56 0.83
N ASP A 90 6.29 -12.79 0.42
CA ASP A 90 7.58 -13.45 0.52
C ASP A 90 8.67 -12.82 -0.37
N ARG A 91 8.26 -12.10 -1.42
CA ARG A 91 9.16 -11.37 -2.32
C ARG A 91 9.31 -9.88 -1.96
N VAL A 92 8.64 -9.42 -0.92
CA VAL A 92 8.69 -8.02 -0.45
C VAL A 92 9.40 -7.99 0.89
N ARG A 93 10.58 -7.41 0.93
CA ARG A 93 11.47 -7.41 2.10
C ARG A 93 11.38 -6.17 2.96
N CYS A 94 10.74 -5.12 2.46
CA CYS A 94 10.50 -3.88 3.20
C CYS A 94 9.18 -3.90 3.96
N GLY A 95 9.00 -2.91 4.83
CA GLY A 95 7.74 -2.71 5.53
C GLY A 95 6.63 -2.28 4.58
N LEU A 96 5.40 -2.66 4.91
CA LEU A 96 4.21 -2.23 4.19
C LEU A 96 3.27 -1.52 5.16
N VAL A 97 2.70 -0.41 4.72
CA VAL A 97 1.70 0.37 5.46
C VAL A 97 0.43 0.44 4.61
N ALA A 98 -0.70 0.06 5.17
CA ALA A 98 -1.99 0.25 4.53
C ALA A 98 -2.48 1.69 4.79
N MET A 99 -2.67 2.43 3.72
CA MET A 99 -3.32 3.76 3.76
C MET A 99 -4.79 3.56 3.43
N VAL A 100 -5.64 3.71 4.42
CA VAL A 100 -7.07 3.40 4.28
C VAL A 100 -7.93 4.42 5.01
N SER A 101 -9.12 4.72 4.44
CA SER A 101 -10.10 5.56 5.11
C SER A 101 -10.71 4.82 6.30
N VAL A 102 -10.82 5.50 7.44
CA VAL A 102 -11.51 4.96 8.62
C VAL A 102 -12.97 4.60 8.32
N SER A 103 -13.62 5.32 7.42
CA SER A 103 -14.98 5.02 6.96
C SER A 103 -15.06 3.65 6.29
N LEU A 104 -14.05 3.32 5.47
CA LEU A 104 -13.97 2.03 4.80
C LEU A 104 -13.74 0.89 5.79
N VAL A 105 -12.89 1.11 6.79
CA VAL A 105 -12.63 0.14 7.86
C VAL A 105 -13.91 -0.15 8.66
N HIS A 106 -14.65 0.88 9.06
CA HIS A 106 -15.90 0.72 9.80
C HIS A 106 -17.02 0.08 8.99
N ALA A 107 -17.13 0.41 7.71
CA ALA A 107 -18.13 -0.20 6.81
C ALA A 107 -17.85 -1.68 6.51
N GLY A 108 -16.58 -2.09 6.65
CA GLY A 108 -16.16 -3.48 6.42
C GLY A 108 -16.17 -4.31 7.71
N VAL A 109 -14.97 -4.71 8.15
CA VAL A 109 -14.81 -5.65 9.27
C VAL A 109 -14.68 -4.98 10.64
N GLY A 110 -14.63 -3.65 10.67
CA GLY A 110 -14.37 -2.87 11.87
C GLY A 110 -12.88 -2.76 12.22
N PRO A 111 -12.51 -1.79 13.08
CA PRO A 111 -11.10 -1.50 13.37
C PRO A 111 -10.35 -2.63 14.06
N ASP A 112 -11.03 -3.43 14.88
CA ASP A 112 -10.39 -4.52 15.62
C ASP A 112 -10.02 -5.71 14.74
N ALA A 113 -10.72 -5.90 13.61
CA ALA A 113 -10.50 -7.00 12.68
C ALA A 113 -9.69 -6.60 11.43
N PHE A 114 -9.51 -5.30 11.20
CA PHE A 114 -8.74 -4.77 10.07
C PHE A 114 -7.25 -4.83 10.31
#